data_2bb2338473403a5375c6fc985d4dc642
#
_entry.id   2bb2338473403a5375c6fc985d4dc642
#
_cell.length_a   1.000
_cell.length_b   1.000
_cell.length_c   1.000
_cell.angle_alpha   90.00
_cell.angle_beta   90.00
_cell.angle_gamma   90.00
#
_symmetry.space_group_name_H-M   'P 1'
#
loop_
_entity.id
_entity.type
_entity.pdbx_description
1 polymer ?
#
loop_
_entity_poly.entity_id
_entity_poly.type
_entity_poly.pdbx_seq_one_letter_code
_entity_poly.pdbx_strand_id
1 'polypeptide(L)'
;SAAVLSAFLDALTVTAVLIAVAVGFYTLYQENKSLLESDNLDHETEEFKRFLRNLLMHGAVGTALGGVSTIVGEPQNLLIGSVADWDFIEFFIRMLPVSLPVFIFGIFTCYIIEKLKIVGYGAELSPKIRDIINDFGAKEDAQRTASQKTKLVIQLLVALILILALAFNVAAVGLIGLMVIVLLTAFNGITEEH
;
A
#
# COMPACT_ATOMS: atom_id res chain seq x y z
N SER A 1 0.03 -3.32 5.91
CA SER A 1 -0.93 -2.61 5.01
C SER A 1 -0.69 -2.94 3.54
N ALA A 2 0.55 -2.83 3.02
CA ALA A 2 0.86 -3.11 1.60
C ALA A 2 0.40 -4.51 1.14
N ALA A 3 0.66 -5.55 1.94
CA ALA A 3 0.25 -6.91 1.62
C ALA A 3 -1.28 -7.07 1.52
N VAL A 4 -2.04 -6.43 2.41
CA VAL A 4 -3.51 -6.48 2.36
C VAL A 4 -4.03 -5.77 1.12
N LEU A 5 -3.46 -4.62 0.78
CA LEU A 5 -3.83 -3.89 -0.43
C LEU A 5 -3.50 -4.69 -1.69
N SER A 6 -2.31 -5.29 -1.75
CA SER A 6 -1.87 -6.07 -2.92
C SER A 6 -2.64 -7.39 -3.10
N ALA A 7 -3.31 -7.89 -2.09
CA ALA A 7 -4.21 -9.03 -2.23
C ALA A 7 -5.47 -8.70 -3.07
N PHE A 8 -5.84 -7.43 -3.20
CA PHE A 8 -7.03 -6.98 -3.93
C PHE A 8 -6.71 -5.98 -5.05
N LEU A 9 -5.51 -5.39 -5.02
CA LEU A 9 -5.01 -4.50 -6.05
C LEU A 9 -3.72 -5.12 -6.61
N ASP A 10 -3.48 -4.90 -7.89
CA ASP A 10 -2.24 -5.33 -8.53
C ASP A 10 -0.99 -4.83 -7.77
N ALA A 11 0.00 -5.70 -7.61
CA ALA A 11 1.24 -5.41 -6.89
C ALA A 11 2.00 -4.21 -7.45
N LEU A 12 1.96 -3.98 -8.77
CA LEU A 12 2.58 -2.82 -9.40
C LEU A 12 1.88 -1.52 -8.98
N THR A 13 0.56 -1.51 -8.93
CA THR A 13 -0.25 -0.37 -8.49
C THR A 13 0.07 -0.01 -7.03
N VAL A 14 0.11 -1.00 -6.14
CA VAL A 14 0.44 -0.77 -4.72
C VAL A 14 1.89 -0.27 -4.58
N THR A 15 2.81 -0.81 -5.36
CA THR A 15 4.21 -0.35 -5.36
C THR A 15 4.32 1.09 -5.86
N ALA A 16 3.59 1.47 -6.91
CA ALA A 16 3.57 2.84 -7.41
C ALA A 16 3.05 3.83 -6.35
N VAL A 17 1.99 3.46 -5.61
CA VAL A 17 1.49 4.26 -4.48
C VAL A 17 2.54 4.40 -3.37
N LEU A 18 3.24 3.32 -3.02
CA LEU A 18 4.32 3.38 -2.02
C LEU A 18 5.45 4.31 -2.44
N ILE A 19 5.84 4.27 -3.72
CA ILE A 19 6.86 5.18 -4.27
C ILE A 19 6.36 6.62 -4.20
N ALA A 20 5.12 6.89 -4.61
CA ALA A 20 4.53 8.22 -4.55
C ALA A 20 4.51 8.79 -3.11
N VAL A 21 4.13 7.97 -2.14
CA VAL A 21 4.16 8.33 -0.70
C VAL A 21 5.59 8.60 -0.23
N ALA A 22 6.56 7.78 -0.61
CA ALA A 22 7.96 8.00 -0.24
C ALA A 22 8.53 9.27 -0.87
N VAL A 23 8.20 9.55 -2.13
CA VAL A 23 8.57 10.81 -2.81
C VAL A 23 7.91 12.00 -2.12
N GLY A 24 6.63 11.91 -1.77
CA GLY A 24 5.92 12.95 -1.03
C GLY A 24 6.59 13.27 0.31
N PHE A 25 6.96 12.24 1.08
CA PHE A 25 7.71 12.45 2.32
C PHE A 25 9.09 13.08 2.09
N TYR A 26 9.77 12.69 1.01
CA TYR A 26 11.07 13.28 0.69
C TYR A 26 10.93 14.75 0.29
N THR A 27 9.92 15.11 -0.50
CA THR A 27 9.63 16.51 -0.88
C THR A 27 9.31 17.34 0.36
N LEU A 28 8.42 16.84 1.23
CA LEU A 28 8.07 17.50 2.49
C LEU A 28 9.31 17.73 3.37
N TYR A 29 10.20 16.75 3.45
CA TYR A 29 11.46 16.87 4.18
C TYR A 29 12.32 17.98 3.58
N GLN A 30 12.49 18.03 2.25
CA GLN A 30 13.30 19.02 1.58
C GLN A 30 12.77 20.46 1.77
N GLU A 31 11.45 20.65 1.70
CA GLU A 31 10.80 21.94 1.93
C GLU A 31 10.99 22.47 3.36
N ASN A 32 11.04 21.55 4.34
CA ASN A 32 11.19 21.91 5.74
C ASN A 32 12.64 21.77 6.25
N LYS A 33 13.59 21.41 5.39
CA LYS A 33 14.99 21.22 5.74
C LYS A 33 15.63 22.45 6.36
N SER A 34 15.25 23.66 5.93
CA SER A 34 15.74 24.92 6.47
C SER A 34 15.26 25.21 7.90
N LEU A 35 14.19 24.54 8.36
CA LEU A 35 13.68 24.63 9.73
C LEU A 35 14.40 23.69 10.69
N LEU A 36 15.17 22.74 10.15
CA LEU A 36 16.00 21.82 10.92
C LEU A 36 17.34 22.53 11.21
N GLU A 37 17.38 23.33 12.26
CA GLU A 37 18.63 23.85 12.84
C GLU A 37 19.43 22.69 13.42
N SER A 38 20.29 22.06 12.61
CA SER A 38 21.17 21.00 13.09
C SER A 38 22.55 21.13 12.46
N ASP A 39 23.57 21.06 13.32
CA ASP A 39 24.99 21.03 12.91
C ASP A 39 25.33 19.78 12.07
N ASN A 40 24.43 18.77 12.01
CA ASN A 40 24.60 17.48 11.34
C ASN A 40 23.53 17.22 10.25
N LEU A 41 23.17 18.24 9.50
CA LEU A 41 22.09 18.18 8.49
C LEU A 41 22.31 17.10 7.42
N ASP A 42 23.56 16.84 7.04
CA ASP A 42 23.90 15.80 6.08
C ASP A 42 23.68 14.39 6.64
N HIS A 43 24.00 14.17 7.91
CA HIS A 43 23.75 12.89 8.57
C HIS A 43 22.26 12.62 8.73
N GLU A 44 21.45 13.60 9.15
CA GLU A 44 19.99 13.47 9.25
C GLU A 44 19.35 13.19 7.88
N THR A 45 19.86 13.82 6.81
CA THR A 45 19.40 13.57 5.44
C THR A 45 19.68 12.13 5.01
N GLU A 46 20.85 11.59 5.32
CA GLU A 46 21.19 10.20 4.98
C GLU A 46 20.40 9.19 5.81
N GLU A 47 20.13 9.46 7.08
CA GLU A 47 19.26 8.62 7.91
C GLU A 47 17.81 8.62 7.37
N PHE A 48 17.30 9.77 6.95
CA PHE A 48 15.97 9.87 6.35
C PHE A 48 15.87 9.09 5.03
N LYS A 49 16.88 9.20 4.16
CA LYS A 49 16.94 8.40 2.93
C LYS A 49 16.99 6.90 3.22
N ARG A 50 17.74 6.48 4.26
CA ARG A 50 17.77 5.07 4.70
C ARG A 50 16.40 4.61 5.17
N PHE A 51 15.69 5.42 5.95
CA PHE A 51 14.33 5.14 6.37
C PHE A 51 13.38 4.95 5.19
N LEU A 52 13.38 5.89 4.22
CA LEU A 52 12.54 5.78 3.01
C LEU A 52 12.88 4.53 2.19
N ARG A 53 14.16 4.22 2.02
CA ARG A 53 14.59 2.99 1.35
C ARG A 53 14.03 1.75 2.08
N ASN A 54 14.15 1.69 3.39
CA ASN A 54 13.65 0.57 4.18
C ASN A 54 12.14 0.45 4.08
N LEU A 55 11.41 1.57 4.11
CA LEU A 55 9.96 1.62 3.90
C LEU A 55 9.57 1.02 2.52
N LEU A 56 10.26 1.43 1.46
CA LEU A 56 10.02 0.92 0.11
C LEU A 56 10.35 -0.58 -0.01
N MET A 57 11.47 -1.02 0.56
CA MET A 57 11.88 -2.43 0.51
C MET A 57 10.89 -3.33 1.27
N HIS A 58 10.48 -2.96 2.48
CA HIS A 58 9.47 -3.70 3.22
C HIS A 58 8.09 -3.64 2.53
N GLY A 59 7.77 -2.50 1.93
CA GLY A 59 6.58 -2.35 1.11
C GLY A 59 6.57 -3.30 -0.09
N ALA A 60 7.67 -3.36 -0.84
CA ALA A 60 7.82 -4.26 -1.99
C ALA A 60 7.71 -5.74 -1.59
N VAL A 61 8.36 -6.15 -0.49
CA VAL A 61 8.17 -7.51 0.06
C VAL A 61 6.71 -7.74 0.43
N GLY A 62 6.08 -6.77 1.10
CA GLY A 62 4.67 -6.87 1.47
C GLY A 62 3.75 -7.03 0.27
N THR A 63 3.96 -6.27 -0.81
CA THR A 63 3.16 -6.37 -2.03
C THR A 63 3.29 -7.74 -2.70
N ALA A 64 4.52 -8.27 -2.80
CA ALA A 64 4.75 -9.60 -3.35
C ALA A 64 4.06 -10.69 -2.51
N LEU A 65 4.19 -10.63 -1.18
CA LEU A 65 3.57 -11.59 -0.27
C LEU A 65 2.04 -11.54 -0.29
N GLY A 66 1.46 -10.36 -0.48
CA GLY A 66 0.01 -10.18 -0.59
C GLY A 66 -0.53 -10.59 -1.94
N GLY A 67 0.12 -10.17 -3.02
CA GLY A 67 -0.31 -10.37 -4.40
C GLY A 67 -0.45 -11.84 -4.78
N VAL A 68 0.44 -12.71 -4.30
CA VAL A 68 0.37 -14.16 -4.60
C VAL A 68 -0.81 -14.87 -3.92
N SER A 69 -1.48 -14.22 -2.97
CA SER A 69 -2.48 -14.87 -2.13
C SER A 69 -3.86 -14.97 -2.78
N THR A 70 -4.18 -14.12 -3.75
CA THR A 70 -5.51 -14.07 -4.38
C THR A 70 -5.42 -14.07 -5.89
N ILE A 71 -6.53 -14.43 -6.54
CA ILE A 71 -6.62 -14.51 -7.99
C ILE A 71 -6.43 -13.14 -8.69
N VAL A 72 -6.75 -12.03 -8.00
CA VAL A 72 -6.67 -10.66 -8.56
C VAL A 72 -5.41 -9.92 -8.16
N GLY A 73 -4.64 -10.45 -7.21
CA GLY A 73 -3.45 -9.77 -6.69
C GLY A 73 -2.30 -9.67 -7.68
N GLU A 74 -2.23 -10.61 -8.65
CA GLU A 74 -1.24 -10.59 -9.72
C GLU A 74 -1.82 -11.11 -11.04
N PRO A 75 -1.40 -10.58 -12.21
CA PRO A 75 -1.94 -10.99 -13.51
C PRO A 75 -1.79 -12.49 -13.81
N GLN A 76 -0.68 -13.12 -13.40
CA GLN A 76 -0.46 -14.54 -13.58
C GLN A 76 -1.45 -15.40 -12.79
N ASN A 77 -1.95 -14.93 -11.67
CA ASN A 77 -2.94 -15.64 -10.86
C ASN A 77 -4.29 -15.73 -11.59
N LEU A 78 -4.67 -14.65 -12.30
CA LEU A 78 -5.84 -14.67 -13.18
C LEU A 78 -5.73 -15.73 -14.27
N LEU A 79 -4.55 -15.87 -14.87
CA LEU A 79 -4.31 -16.89 -15.88
C LEU A 79 -4.40 -18.30 -15.29
N ILE A 80 -3.77 -18.53 -14.13
CA ILE A 80 -3.84 -19.82 -13.42
C ILE A 80 -5.28 -20.15 -13.07
N GLY A 81 -6.01 -19.22 -12.47
CA GLY A 81 -7.42 -19.40 -12.12
C GLY A 81 -8.30 -19.73 -13.34
N SER A 82 -8.09 -19.01 -14.44
CA SER A 82 -8.81 -19.25 -15.69
C SER A 82 -8.53 -20.63 -16.29
N VAL A 83 -7.26 -21.07 -16.31
CA VAL A 83 -6.88 -22.39 -16.86
C VAL A 83 -7.33 -23.52 -15.96
N ALA A 84 -7.30 -23.33 -14.65
CA ALA A 84 -7.68 -24.32 -13.65
C ALA A 84 -9.19 -24.32 -13.34
N ASP A 85 -9.95 -23.37 -13.90
CA ASP A 85 -11.38 -23.14 -13.64
C ASP A 85 -11.66 -22.92 -12.15
N TRP A 86 -10.78 -22.15 -11.49
CA TRP A 86 -10.92 -21.80 -10.08
C TRP A 86 -11.51 -20.41 -9.93
N ASP A 87 -12.52 -20.31 -9.07
CA ASP A 87 -13.06 -19.02 -8.64
C ASP A 87 -12.15 -18.34 -7.60
N PHE A 88 -12.53 -17.14 -7.15
CA PHE A 88 -11.75 -16.35 -6.20
C PHE A 88 -11.50 -17.10 -4.87
N ILE A 89 -12.54 -17.73 -4.31
CA ILE A 89 -12.44 -18.43 -3.02
C ILE A 89 -11.68 -19.73 -3.18
N GLU A 90 -11.92 -20.48 -4.25
CA GLU A 90 -11.22 -21.72 -4.52
C GLU A 90 -9.72 -21.48 -4.73
N PHE A 91 -9.36 -20.46 -5.50
CA PHE A 91 -7.97 -20.05 -5.68
C PHE A 91 -7.32 -19.74 -4.33
N PHE A 92 -7.95 -18.90 -3.50
CA PHE A 92 -7.44 -18.53 -2.18
C PHE A 92 -7.20 -19.76 -1.30
N ILE A 93 -8.18 -20.66 -1.19
CA ILE A 93 -8.08 -21.86 -0.35
C ILE A 93 -6.97 -22.80 -0.84
N ARG A 94 -6.84 -22.97 -2.15
CA ARG A 94 -5.81 -23.85 -2.75
C ARG A 94 -4.41 -23.28 -2.62
N MET A 95 -4.26 -21.97 -2.68
CA MET A 95 -2.98 -21.28 -2.50
C MET A 95 -2.58 -21.12 -1.03
N LEU A 96 -3.54 -21.09 -0.11
CA LEU A 96 -3.32 -20.84 1.32
C LEU A 96 -2.23 -21.71 1.97
N PRO A 97 -2.15 -23.04 1.70
CA PRO A 97 -1.11 -23.89 2.30
C PRO A 97 0.31 -23.49 1.91
N VAL A 98 0.49 -22.80 0.80
CA VAL A 98 1.79 -22.30 0.32
C VAL A 98 1.96 -20.82 0.67
N SER A 99 0.99 -19.99 0.36
CA SER A 99 1.08 -18.54 0.55
C SER A 99 1.16 -18.14 2.02
N LEU A 100 0.42 -18.80 2.91
CA LEU A 100 0.42 -18.47 4.34
C LEU A 100 1.78 -18.74 5.04
N PRO A 101 2.41 -19.90 4.90
CA PRO A 101 3.76 -20.09 5.44
C PRO A 101 4.78 -19.10 4.87
N VAL A 102 4.77 -18.85 3.56
CA VAL A 102 5.66 -17.88 2.92
C VAL A 102 5.41 -16.46 3.45
N PHE A 103 4.16 -16.08 3.64
CA PHE A 103 3.76 -14.80 4.24
C PHE A 103 4.32 -14.65 5.66
N ILE A 104 4.14 -15.67 6.51
CA ILE A 104 4.65 -15.66 7.88
C ILE A 104 6.17 -15.55 7.90
N PHE A 105 6.86 -16.36 7.10
CA PHE A 105 8.33 -16.30 7.01
C PHE A 105 8.83 -14.97 6.46
N GLY A 106 8.16 -14.42 5.45
CA GLY A 106 8.50 -13.11 4.88
C GLY A 106 8.38 -11.98 5.89
N ILE A 107 7.27 -11.91 6.63
CA ILE A 107 7.10 -10.92 7.71
C ILE A 107 8.13 -11.13 8.82
N PHE A 108 8.37 -12.37 9.22
CA PHE A 108 9.35 -12.69 10.24
C PHE A 108 10.76 -12.29 9.82
N THR A 109 11.13 -12.51 8.58
CA THR A 109 12.40 -12.07 8.00
C THR A 109 12.53 -10.54 8.03
N CYS A 110 11.49 -9.81 7.59
CA CYS A 110 11.46 -8.35 7.67
C CYS A 110 11.65 -7.87 9.12
N TYR A 111 10.95 -8.49 10.07
CA TYR A 111 11.06 -8.15 11.49
C TYR A 111 12.47 -8.40 12.04
N ILE A 112 13.09 -9.54 11.70
CA ILE A 112 14.46 -9.86 12.16
C ILE A 112 15.47 -8.88 11.59
N ILE A 113 15.42 -8.60 10.29
CA ILE A 113 16.38 -7.69 9.62
C ILE A 113 16.28 -6.30 10.23
N GLU A 114 15.06 -5.82 10.48
CA GLU A 114 14.82 -4.52 11.10
C GLU A 114 15.33 -4.48 12.55
N LYS A 115 15.00 -5.50 13.34
CA LYS A 115 15.40 -5.58 14.75
C LYS A 115 16.91 -5.73 14.94
N LEU A 116 17.56 -6.51 14.10
CA LEU A 116 19.01 -6.74 14.17
C LEU A 116 19.81 -5.64 13.45
N LYS A 117 19.15 -4.67 12.81
CA LYS A 117 19.76 -3.56 12.07
C LYS A 117 20.79 -4.04 11.02
N ILE A 118 20.51 -5.18 10.38
CA ILE A 118 21.39 -5.82 9.40
C ILE A 118 21.30 -5.06 8.07
N VAL A 119 22.42 -4.93 7.36
CA VAL A 119 22.49 -4.36 5.99
C VAL A 119 21.93 -2.92 5.90
N GLY A 120 22.00 -2.15 7.00
CA GLY A 120 21.52 -0.76 7.04
C GLY A 120 20.00 -0.61 7.25
N TYR A 121 19.30 -1.69 7.64
CA TYR A 121 17.95 -1.61 8.15
C TYR A 121 17.91 -1.10 9.59
N GLY A 122 16.72 -0.78 10.11
CA GLY A 122 16.56 -0.25 11.47
C GLY A 122 16.92 1.23 11.61
N ALA A 123 16.87 2.00 10.50
CA ALA A 123 16.96 3.45 10.55
C ALA A 123 15.70 4.03 11.20
N GLU A 124 15.87 4.76 12.29
CA GLU A 124 14.79 5.43 13.00
C GLU A 124 14.67 6.88 12.50
N LEU A 125 13.45 7.38 12.41
CA LEU A 125 13.23 8.79 12.11
C LEU A 125 13.70 9.63 13.31
N SER A 126 14.48 10.68 13.05
CA SER A 126 14.76 11.71 14.05
C SER A 126 13.43 12.24 14.62
N PRO A 127 13.35 12.50 15.93
CA PRO A 127 12.13 13.06 16.55
C PRO A 127 11.63 14.30 15.85
N LYS A 128 12.52 15.20 15.43
CA LYS A 128 12.17 16.43 14.70
C LYS A 128 11.46 16.14 13.37
N ILE A 129 11.99 15.18 12.59
CA ILE A 129 11.40 14.79 11.29
C ILE A 129 10.04 14.12 11.51
N ARG A 130 9.92 13.30 12.56
CA ARG A 130 8.65 12.68 12.94
C ARG A 130 7.60 13.72 13.28
N ASP A 131 7.97 14.76 14.02
CA ASP A 131 7.06 15.84 14.40
C ASP A 131 6.61 16.63 13.16
N ILE A 132 7.52 16.93 12.22
CA ILE A 132 7.15 17.58 10.95
C ILE A 132 6.12 16.75 10.17
N ILE A 133 6.36 15.43 10.04
CA ILE A 133 5.42 14.55 9.32
C ILE A 133 4.06 14.45 10.03
N ASN A 134 4.07 14.36 11.36
CA ASN A 134 2.85 14.31 12.16
C ASN A 134 2.06 15.61 12.07
N ASP A 135 2.73 16.75 12.17
CA ASP A 135 2.11 18.08 12.05
C ASP A 135 1.50 18.29 10.66
N PHE A 136 2.20 17.83 9.62
CA PHE A 136 1.66 17.89 8.26
C PHE A 136 0.40 17.02 8.14
N GLY A 137 0.45 15.77 8.59
CA GLY A 137 -0.72 14.88 8.59
C GLY A 137 -1.90 15.46 9.37
N ALA A 138 -1.64 16.02 10.56
CA ALA A 138 -2.68 16.65 11.37
C ALA A 138 -3.29 17.90 10.70
N LYS A 139 -2.47 18.73 10.04
CA LYS A 139 -2.94 19.88 9.27
C LYS A 139 -3.78 19.45 8.08
N GLU A 140 -3.34 18.46 7.33
CA GLU A 140 -4.07 17.91 6.20
C GLU A 140 -5.42 17.33 6.63
N ASP A 141 -5.45 16.55 7.72
CA ASP A 141 -6.69 15.99 8.26
C ASP A 141 -7.66 17.08 8.77
N ALA A 142 -7.14 18.13 9.37
CA ALA A 142 -7.93 19.28 9.84
C ALA A 142 -8.50 20.11 8.68
N GLN A 143 -7.79 20.17 7.56
CA GLN A 143 -8.21 20.92 6.37
C GLN A 143 -9.15 20.12 5.45
N ARG A 144 -9.31 18.82 5.68
CA ARG A 144 -10.22 17.98 4.88
C ARG A 144 -11.65 18.50 4.95
N THR A 145 -12.16 18.88 3.80
CA THR A 145 -13.55 19.31 3.65
C THR A 145 -14.53 18.14 3.86
N ALA A 146 -15.80 18.45 4.16
CA ALA A 146 -16.85 17.43 4.25
C ALA A 146 -16.96 16.60 2.96
N SER A 147 -16.77 17.22 1.80
CA SER A 147 -16.76 16.55 0.49
C SER A 147 -15.64 15.51 0.40
N GLN A 148 -14.42 15.83 0.82
CA GLN A 148 -13.28 14.90 0.81
C GLN A 148 -13.50 13.72 1.76
N LYS A 149 -14.09 13.97 2.95
CA LYS A 149 -14.46 12.87 3.88
C LYS A 149 -15.53 11.97 3.27
N THR A 150 -16.52 12.53 2.58
CA THR A 150 -17.54 11.75 1.87
C THR A 150 -16.93 10.89 0.76
N LYS A 151 -15.97 11.43 -0.01
CA LYS A 151 -15.25 10.66 -1.05
C LYS A 151 -14.52 9.46 -0.45
N LEU A 152 -13.82 9.63 0.68
CA LEU A 152 -13.16 8.53 1.37
C LEU A 152 -14.14 7.43 1.82
N VAL A 153 -15.30 7.82 2.34
CA VAL A 153 -16.35 6.86 2.73
C VAL A 153 -16.87 6.10 1.51
N ILE A 154 -17.12 6.79 0.40
CA ILE A 154 -17.54 6.17 -0.87
C ILE A 154 -16.47 5.18 -1.35
N GLN A 155 -15.19 5.56 -1.36
CA GLN A 155 -14.10 4.69 -1.77
C GLN A 155 -14.02 3.43 -0.89
N LEU A 156 -14.18 3.57 0.43
CA LEU A 156 -14.19 2.43 1.35
C LEU A 156 -15.39 1.51 1.11
N LEU A 157 -16.58 2.07 0.87
CA LEU A 157 -17.77 1.28 0.55
C LEU A 157 -17.62 0.53 -0.77
N VAL A 158 -17.09 1.19 -1.80
CA VAL A 158 -16.84 0.56 -3.10
C VAL A 158 -15.77 -0.53 -2.99
N ALA A 159 -14.71 -0.31 -2.19
CA ALA A 159 -13.72 -1.35 -1.92
C ALA A 159 -14.34 -2.57 -1.19
N LEU A 160 -15.25 -2.33 -0.24
CA LEU A 160 -15.96 -3.41 0.44
C LEU A 160 -16.86 -4.19 -0.56
N ILE A 161 -17.60 -3.47 -1.43
CA ILE A 161 -18.42 -4.08 -2.48
C ILE A 161 -17.55 -4.92 -3.41
N LEU A 162 -16.38 -4.43 -3.82
CA LEU A 162 -15.42 -5.17 -4.63
C LEU A 162 -15.04 -6.50 -3.98
N ILE A 163 -14.63 -6.46 -2.71
CA ILE A 163 -14.22 -7.66 -1.98
C ILE A 163 -15.37 -8.68 -1.89
N LEU A 164 -16.57 -8.21 -1.54
CA LEU A 164 -17.74 -9.08 -1.45
C LEU A 164 -18.15 -9.65 -2.82
N ALA A 165 -18.13 -8.84 -3.87
CA ALA A 165 -18.48 -9.30 -5.22
C ALA A 165 -17.50 -10.37 -5.73
N LEU A 166 -16.20 -10.24 -5.44
CA LEU A 166 -15.18 -11.25 -5.76
C LEU A 166 -15.36 -12.50 -4.90
N ALA A 167 -15.58 -12.35 -3.59
CA ALA A 167 -15.76 -13.48 -2.68
C ALA A 167 -17.00 -14.33 -3.01
N PHE A 168 -18.09 -13.69 -3.40
CA PHE A 168 -19.33 -14.39 -3.77
C PHE A 168 -19.42 -14.75 -5.25
N ASN A 169 -18.37 -14.49 -6.03
CA ASN A 169 -18.30 -14.78 -7.48
C ASN A 169 -19.55 -14.26 -8.24
N VAL A 170 -19.96 -13.02 -7.92
CA VAL A 170 -21.20 -12.41 -8.44
C VAL A 170 -21.16 -12.25 -9.96
N ALA A 171 -19.96 -12.00 -10.52
CA ALA A 171 -19.74 -11.87 -11.95
C ALA A 171 -18.26 -12.13 -12.27
N ALA A 172 -17.93 -12.21 -13.56
CA ALA A 172 -16.54 -12.30 -14.01
C ALA A 172 -15.73 -11.11 -13.49
N VAL A 173 -14.48 -11.34 -13.09
CA VAL A 173 -13.59 -10.35 -12.45
C VAL A 173 -13.51 -9.04 -13.24
N GLY A 174 -13.45 -9.10 -14.58
CA GLY A 174 -13.45 -7.92 -15.44
C GLY A 174 -14.73 -7.08 -15.36
N LEU A 175 -15.89 -7.72 -15.22
CA LEU A 175 -17.17 -7.02 -15.05
C LEU A 175 -17.28 -6.36 -13.68
N ILE A 176 -16.76 -7.01 -12.62
CA ILE A 176 -16.69 -6.43 -11.28
C ILE A 176 -15.78 -5.19 -11.31
N GLY A 177 -14.64 -5.26 -12.00
CA GLY A 177 -13.74 -4.11 -12.19
C GLY A 177 -14.43 -2.94 -12.91
N LEU A 178 -15.16 -3.20 -13.98
CA LEU A 178 -15.96 -2.17 -14.69
C LEU A 178 -17.02 -1.56 -13.77
N MET A 179 -17.72 -2.37 -12.97
CA MET A 179 -18.71 -1.88 -12.01
C MET A 179 -18.07 -0.94 -10.99
N VAL A 180 -16.89 -1.25 -10.47
CA VAL A 180 -16.15 -0.38 -9.54
C VAL A 180 -15.80 0.95 -10.18
N ILE A 181 -15.31 0.95 -11.43
CA ILE A 181 -15.00 2.19 -12.17
C ILE A 181 -16.27 3.04 -12.31
N VAL A 182 -17.39 2.44 -12.74
CA VAL A 182 -18.67 3.15 -12.89
C VAL A 182 -19.14 3.73 -11.56
N LEU A 183 -19.08 2.97 -10.46
CA LEU A 183 -19.49 3.44 -9.15
C LEU A 183 -18.61 4.61 -8.67
N LEU A 184 -17.28 4.50 -8.77
CA LEU A 184 -16.38 5.57 -8.37
C LEU A 184 -16.57 6.84 -9.21
N THR A 185 -16.82 6.70 -10.50
CA THR A 185 -17.09 7.83 -11.39
C THR A 185 -18.45 8.47 -11.09
N ALA A 186 -19.50 7.66 -10.96
CA ALA A 186 -20.86 8.14 -10.70
C ALA A 186 -20.99 8.88 -9.37
N PHE A 187 -20.29 8.42 -8.34
CA PHE A 187 -20.29 9.08 -7.02
C PHE A 187 -19.16 10.08 -6.83
N ASN A 188 -18.49 10.50 -7.92
CA ASN A 188 -17.39 11.46 -7.90
C ASN A 188 -16.27 11.05 -6.89
N GLY A 189 -16.07 9.76 -6.78
CA GLY A 189 -15.02 9.17 -5.93
C GLY A 189 -13.62 9.33 -6.51
N ILE A 190 -13.51 9.63 -7.81
CA ILE A 190 -12.27 9.92 -8.52
C ILE A 190 -12.14 11.45 -8.62
N THR A 191 -11.01 11.99 -8.21
CA THR A 191 -10.67 13.39 -8.41
C THR A 191 -9.92 13.47 -9.75
N GLU A 192 -10.48 14.15 -10.74
CA GLU A 192 -9.71 14.56 -11.91
C GLU A 192 -8.81 15.71 -11.45
N GLU A 193 -7.51 15.47 -11.34
CA GLU A 193 -6.52 16.53 -11.26
C GLU A 193 -6.33 17.08 -12.68
N HIS A 194 -6.77 18.31 -12.88
CA HIS A 194 -6.47 19.09 -14.08
C HIS A 194 -5.14 19.82 -13.91
#